data_cee566b127bb825714ad595e380dfe06
#
_entry.id   cee566b127bb825714ad595e380dfe06
#
_cell.length_a   1.000
_cell.length_b   1.000
_cell.length_c   1.000
_cell.angle_alpha   90.00
_cell.angle_beta   90.00
_cell.angle_gamma   90.00
#
_symmetry.space_group_name_H-M   'P 1'
#
loop_
_entity.id
_entity.type
_entity.pdbx_description
1 polymer ?
#
loop_
_entity_poly.entity_id
_entity_poly.type
_entity_poly.pdbx_seq_one_letter_code
_entity_poly.pdbx_strand_id
1 'polypeptide(L)'
;FLRLITNMGMYDSWAPLIVPSIASPAVFYLMYSYLQSSLPISLVEAAKIDGSGEFRTFNKIVIPIMKPAIAVQAIFTFVGSWNNYFVPALVIQSKQKMTVPILIATLRGADYMNFDMDKIYHFGCHTWWCKRVRIDML
;
A
#
# COMPACT_ATOMS: atom_id res chain seq x y z
N PHE A 1 -10.25 -6.03 16.62
CA PHE A 1 -9.97 -4.90 15.72
C PHE A 1 -11.14 -3.91 15.69
N LEU A 2 -12.35 -4.30 15.26
CA LEU A 2 -13.52 -3.41 15.17
C LEU A 2 -13.89 -2.77 16.51
N ARG A 3 -13.87 -3.54 17.61
CA ARG A 3 -14.14 -3.04 18.96
C ARG A 3 -13.18 -1.94 19.42
N LEU A 4 -11.91 -2.04 19.04
CA LEU A 4 -10.92 -1.00 19.33
C LEU A 4 -11.19 0.27 18.54
N ILE A 5 -11.51 0.14 17.26
CA ILE A 5 -11.79 1.27 16.37
C ILE A 5 -13.04 2.03 16.82
N THR A 6 -14.10 1.32 17.20
CA THR A 6 -15.34 1.93 17.73
C THR A 6 -15.11 2.64 19.05
N ASN A 7 -14.34 2.05 19.96
CA ASN A 7 -14.01 2.68 21.26
C ASN A 7 -13.14 3.93 21.11
N MET A 8 -12.30 3.97 20.07
CA MET A 8 -11.46 5.14 19.76
C MET A 8 -12.18 6.21 18.91
N GLY A 9 -13.46 6.00 18.57
CA GLY A 9 -14.24 6.94 17.76
C GLY A 9 -13.75 7.12 16.32
N MET A 10 -12.95 6.18 15.80
CA MET A 10 -12.37 6.25 14.46
C MET A 10 -13.19 5.52 13.40
N TYR A 11 -14.45 5.17 13.70
CA TYR A 11 -15.36 4.52 12.77
C TYR A 11 -15.71 5.46 11.61
N ASP A 12 -15.85 4.93 10.40
CA ASP A 12 -16.06 5.67 9.14
C ASP A 12 -14.97 6.73 8.84
N SER A 13 -13.72 6.42 9.21
CA SER A 13 -12.55 7.24 8.96
C SER A 13 -11.46 6.49 8.17
N TRP A 14 -10.51 7.20 7.59
CA TRP A 14 -9.34 6.63 6.92
C TRP A 14 -8.24 6.19 7.91
N ALA A 15 -8.32 6.69 9.15
CA ALA A 15 -7.31 6.40 10.17
C ALA A 15 -7.11 4.90 10.46
N PRO A 16 -8.16 4.05 10.59
CA PRO A 16 -7.99 2.63 10.81
C PRO A 16 -7.35 1.85 9.66
N LEU A 17 -7.31 2.42 8.46
CA LEU A 17 -6.61 1.81 7.32
C LEU A 17 -5.11 2.16 7.35
N ILE A 18 -4.78 3.39 7.76
CA ILE A 18 -3.41 3.91 7.70
C ILE A 18 -2.60 3.46 8.93
N VAL A 19 -3.15 3.61 10.14
CA VAL A 19 -2.42 3.36 11.40
C VAL A 19 -1.86 1.94 11.51
N PRO A 20 -2.61 0.86 11.25
CA PRO A 20 -2.06 -0.50 11.32
C PRO A 20 -1.03 -0.79 10.22
N SER A 21 -1.13 -0.11 9.08
CA SER A 21 -0.23 -0.32 7.94
C SER A 21 1.16 0.27 8.17
N ILE A 22 1.31 1.27 9.05
CA ILE A 22 2.60 1.88 9.40
C ILE A 22 3.52 0.88 10.11
N ALA A 23 2.96 0.04 10.99
CA ALA A 23 3.71 -0.93 11.78
C ALA A 23 3.57 -2.35 11.20
N SER A 24 4.04 -2.57 9.99
CA SER A 24 4.03 -3.90 9.36
C SER A 24 5.30 -4.69 9.72
N PRO A 25 5.19 -5.81 10.47
CA PRO A 25 6.35 -6.66 10.79
C PRO A 25 7.02 -7.24 9.54
N ALA A 26 6.25 -7.53 8.49
CA ALA A 26 6.78 -8.06 7.24
C ALA A 26 7.71 -7.06 6.53
N VAL A 27 7.31 -5.77 6.50
CA VAL A 27 8.13 -4.69 5.94
C VAL A 27 9.43 -4.54 6.71
N PHE A 28 9.35 -4.54 8.05
CA PHE A 28 10.51 -4.45 8.91
C PHE A 28 11.48 -5.60 8.69
N TYR A 29 10.98 -6.84 8.64
CA TYR A 29 11.82 -8.02 8.42
C TYR A 29 12.54 -8.00 7.06
N LEU A 30 11.84 -7.63 5.99
CA LEU A 30 12.45 -7.51 4.65
C LEU A 30 13.55 -6.45 4.62
N MET A 31 13.29 -5.28 5.21
CA MET A 31 14.28 -4.20 5.29
C MET A 31 15.51 -4.61 6.11
N TYR A 32 15.29 -5.30 7.22
CA TYR A 32 16.35 -5.79 8.08
C TYR A 32 17.21 -6.84 7.36
N SER A 33 16.59 -7.81 6.71
CA SER A 33 17.30 -8.85 5.95
C SER A 33 18.13 -8.26 4.80
N TYR A 34 17.58 -7.25 4.11
CA TYR A 34 18.31 -6.55 3.06
C TYR A 34 19.53 -5.80 3.62
N LEU A 35 19.38 -5.12 4.76
CA LEU A 35 20.46 -4.42 5.43
C LEU A 35 21.60 -5.37 5.80
N GLN A 36 21.27 -6.52 6.39
CA GLN A 36 22.29 -7.51 6.77
C GLN A 36 23.11 -8.02 5.58
N SER A 37 22.47 -8.15 4.41
CA SER A 37 23.16 -8.64 3.21
C SER A 37 23.93 -7.55 2.46
N SER A 38 23.48 -6.29 2.53
CA SER A 38 23.98 -5.21 1.67
C SER A 38 24.89 -4.22 2.39
N LEU A 39 24.87 -4.16 3.73
CA LEU A 39 25.65 -3.21 4.52
C LEU A 39 26.80 -3.92 5.24
N PRO A 40 28.07 -3.76 4.80
CA PRO A 40 29.23 -4.24 5.54
C PRO A 40 29.36 -3.48 6.87
N ILE A 41 29.47 -4.21 7.96
CA ILE A 41 29.62 -3.61 9.30
C ILE A 41 30.85 -2.70 9.36
N SER A 42 31.92 -3.08 8.66
CA SER A 42 33.16 -2.30 8.55
C SER A 42 32.94 -0.86 8.06
N LEU A 43 31.95 -0.64 7.20
CA LEU A 43 31.61 0.70 6.70
C LEU A 43 31.03 1.60 7.80
N VAL A 44 30.21 1.01 8.68
CA VAL A 44 29.61 1.73 9.82
C VAL A 44 30.69 2.00 10.90
N GLU A 45 31.60 1.06 11.11
CA GLU A 45 32.72 1.23 12.04
C GLU A 45 33.70 2.31 11.56
N ALA A 46 34.05 2.35 10.27
CA ALA A 46 34.87 3.41 9.69
C ALA A 46 34.21 4.78 9.87
N ALA A 47 32.92 4.91 9.61
CA ALA A 47 32.19 6.16 9.83
C ALA A 47 32.18 6.61 11.29
N LYS A 48 32.16 5.68 12.25
CA LYS A 48 32.29 5.98 13.68
C LYS A 48 33.69 6.48 14.04
N ILE A 49 34.74 5.88 13.45
CA ILE A 49 36.13 6.31 13.66
C ILE A 49 36.33 7.73 13.11
N ASP A 50 35.71 8.06 12.00
CA ASP A 50 35.69 9.41 11.40
C ASP A 50 34.86 10.44 12.22
N GLY A 51 34.35 10.05 13.41
CA GLY A 51 33.57 10.94 14.27
C GLY A 51 32.17 11.24 13.77
N SER A 52 31.65 10.46 12.83
CA SER A 52 30.27 10.63 12.34
C SER A 52 29.27 10.17 13.39
N GLY A 53 28.34 11.04 13.77
CA GLY A 53 27.20 10.68 14.65
C GLY A 53 26.27 9.67 14.00
N GLU A 54 25.57 8.86 14.80
CA GLU A 54 24.69 7.78 14.32
C GLU A 54 23.64 8.25 13.31
N PHE A 55 23.02 9.40 13.55
CA PHE A 55 22.00 9.97 12.67
C PHE A 55 22.58 10.41 11.32
N ARG A 56 23.81 10.92 11.33
CA ARG A 56 24.51 11.32 10.10
C ARG A 56 24.92 10.08 9.29
N THR A 57 25.42 9.05 9.93
CA THR A 57 25.77 7.77 9.31
C THR A 57 24.54 7.12 8.71
N PHE A 58 23.42 7.08 9.43
CA PHE A 58 22.16 6.56 8.92
C PHE A 58 21.69 7.27 7.65
N ASN A 59 21.63 8.60 7.67
CA ASN A 59 21.14 9.37 6.53
C ASN A 59 22.09 9.38 5.33
N LYS A 60 23.41 9.41 5.55
CA LYS A 60 24.40 9.53 4.45
C LYS A 60 24.84 8.18 3.89
N ILE A 61 24.83 7.12 4.67
CA ILE A 61 25.36 5.81 4.27
C ILE A 61 24.24 4.78 4.14
N VAL A 62 23.42 4.61 5.20
CA VAL A 62 22.43 3.52 5.25
C VAL A 62 21.26 3.78 4.28
N ILE A 63 20.66 4.96 4.31
CA ILE A 63 19.51 5.28 3.44
C ILE A 63 19.84 5.18 1.95
N PRO A 64 20.96 5.69 1.43
CA PRO A 64 21.31 5.54 0.03
C PRO A 64 21.48 4.08 -0.42
N ILE A 65 22.06 3.24 0.43
CA ILE A 65 22.22 1.80 0.16
C ILE A 65 20.87 1.09 0.15
N MET A 66 19.93 1.54 1.00
CA MET A 66 18.59 0.97 1.10
C MET A 66 17.61 1.40 0.01
N LYS A 67 17.94 2.39 -0.82
CA LYS A 67 17.03 2.89 -1.87
C LYS A 67 16.35 1.81 -2.71
N PRO A 68 17.04 0.79 -3.24
CA PRO A 68 16.40 -0.24 -4.04
C PRO A 68 15.40 -1.08 -3.22
N ALA A 69 15.73 -1.41 -1.97
CA ALA A 69 14.83 -2.14 -1.09
C ALA A 69 13.58 -1.33 -0.74
N ILE A 70 13.74 -0.03 -0.48
CA ILE A 70 12.62 0.90 -0.23
C ILE A 70 11.71 0.97 -1.44
N ALA A 71 12.27 1.06 -2.66
CA ALA A 71 11.47 1.12 -3.88
C ALA A 71 10.63 -0.16 -4.09
N VAL A 72 11.24 -1.33 -3.95
CA VAL A 72 10.54 -2.62 -4.03
C VAL A 72 9.44 -2.72 -2.99
N GLN A 73 9.74 -2.35 -1.75
CA GLN A 73 8.78 -2.40 -0.65
C GLN A 73 7.62 -1.43 -0.86
N ALA A 74 7.89 -0.24 -1.38
CA ALA A 74 6.84 0.74 -1.71
C ALA A 74 5.86 0.17 -2.76
N ILE A 75 6.35 -0.53 -3.79
CA ILE A 75 5.51 -1.17 -4.79
C ILE A 75 4.63 -2.26 -4.15
N PHE A 76 5.21 -3.16 -3.34
CA PHE A 76 4.43 -4.22 -2.67
C PHE A 76 3.37 -3.66 -1.73
N THR A 77 3.72 -2.64 -0.94
CA THR A 77 2.78 -1.98 -0.03
C THR A 77 1.66 -1.29 -0.80
N PHE A 78 1.99 -0.61 -1.90
CA PHE A 78 1.00 0.04 -2.77
C PHE A 78 0.02 -0.99 -3.36
N VAL A 79 0.53 -2.06 -3.97
CA VAL A 79 -0.31 -3.12 -4.57
C VAL A 79 -1.17 -3.80 -3.52
N GLY A 80 -0.61 -4.12 -2.35
CA GLY A 80 -1.35 -4.72 -1.24
C GLY A 80 -2.47 -3.81 -0.72
N SER A 81 -2.18 -2.51 -0.57
CA SER A 81 -3.16 -1.52 -0.14
C SER A 81 -4.24 -1.28 -1.19
N TRP A 82 -3.86 -1.22 -2.47
CA TRP A 82 -4.79 -1.06 -3.59
C TRP A 82 -5.79 -2.21 -3.69
N ASN A 83 -5.34 -3.44 -3.51
CA ASN A 83 -6.18 -4.64 -3.60
C ASN A 83 -6.94 -4.95 -2.29
N ASN A 84 -6.71 -4.17 -1.22
CA ASN A 84 -7.36 -4.44 0.06
C ASN A 84 -8.85 -4.08 0.00
N TYR A 85 -9.68 -5.12 0.03
CA TYR A 85 -11.14 -5.00 0.07
C TYR A 85 -11.68 -5.18 1.48
N PHE A 86 -11.12 -6.13 2.25
CA PHE A 86 -11.73 -6.63 3.47
C PHE A 86 -11.78 -5.58 4.60
N VAL A 87 -10.66 -4.93 4.89
CA VAL A 87 -10.59 -3.95 5.99
C VAL A 87 -11.42 -2.70 5.69
N PRO A 88 -11.31 -2.08 4.50
CA PRO A 88 -12.17 -0.95 4.14
C PRO A 88 -13.66 -1.28 4.17
N ALA A 89 -14.06 -2.49 3.71
CA ALA A 89 -15.47 -2.91 3.73
C ALA A 89 -16.07 -3.02 5.14
N LEU A 90 -15.23 -3.31 6.15
CA LEU A 90 -15.66 -3.39 7.54
C LEU A 90 -15.76 -2.03 8.23
N VAL A 91 -14.98 -1.06 7.80
CA VAL A 91 -14.78 0.22 8.53
C VAL A 91 -15.50 1.38 7.86
N ILE A 92 -15.57 1.41 6.52
CA ILE A 92 -16.12 2.51 5.74
C ILE A 92 -17.58 2.20 5.39
N GLN A 93 -18.49 3.07 5.84
CA GLN A 93 -19.92 2.99 5.47
C GLN A 93 -20.36 4.12 4.55
N SER A 94 -19.71 5.25 4.59
CA SER A 94 -20.03 6.41 3.74
C SER A 94 -19.71 6.13 2.28
N LYS A 95 -20.67 6.29 1.39
CA LYS A 95 -20.51 6.14 -0.06
C LYS A 95 -19.39 7.03 -0.65
N GLN A 96 -19.17 8.20 -0.06
CA GLN A 96 -18.16 9.15 -0.50
C GLN A 96 -16.71 8.72 -0.19
N LYS A 97 -16.51 7.82 0.78
CA LYS A 97 -15.19 7.35 1.23
C LYS A 97 -14.87 5.95 0.74
N MET A 98 -15.73 5.35 -0.08
CA MET A 98 -15.53 3.99 -0.58
C MET A 98 -14.26 3.87 -1.42
N THR A 99 -13.50 2.80 -1.19
CA THR A 99 -12.36 2.45 -2.04
C THR A 99 -12.84 1.78 -3.33
N VAL A 100 -12.00 1.83 -4.37
CA VAL A 100 -12.34 1.24 -5.69
C VAL A 100 -12.76 -0.23 -5.62
N PRO A 101 -12.08 -1.12 -4.85
CA PRO A 101 -12.53 -2.51 -4.71
C PRO A 101 -13.92 -2.67 -4.10
N ILE A 102 -14.28 -1.83 -3.12
CA ILE A 102 -15.62 -1.84 -2.52
C ILE A 102 -16.65 -1.38 -3.54
N LEU A 103 -16.36 -0.32 -4.27
CA LEU A 103 -17.26 0.20 -5.30
C LEU A 103 -17.55 -0.86 -6.38
N ILE A 104 -16.53 -1.55 -6.87
CA ILE A 104 -16.69 -2.65 -7.83
C ILE A 104 -17.54 -3.79 -7.24
N ALA A 105 -17.31 -4.15 -5.98
CA ALA A 105 -18.07 -5.19 -5.32
C ALA A 105 -19.55 -4.81 -5.12
N THR A 106 -19.83 -3.56 -4.76
CA THR A 106 -21.21 -3.05 -4.62
C THR A 106 -21.93 -2.98 -5.96
N LEU A 107 -21.24 -2.60 -7.03
CA LEU A 107 -21.81 -2.60 -8.37
C LEU A 107 -22.13 -4.02 -8.85
N ARG A 108 -21.28 -5.00 -8.54
CA ARG A 108 -21.56 -6.42 -8.82
C ARG A 108 -22.72 -6.98 -8.01
N GLY A 109 -22.86 -6.55 -6.75
CA GLY A 109 -23.93 -7.03 -5.85
C GLY A 109 -25.30 -6.39 -6.10
N ALA A 110 -25.33 -5.15 -6.58
CA ALA A 110 -26.58 -4.42 -6.84
C ALA A 110 -27.30 -4.90 -8.11
N ASP A 111 -26.60 -5.53 -9.05
CA ASP A 111 -27.10 -5.85 -10.38
C ASP A 111 -26.98 -7.34 -10.72
N TYR A 112 -27.42 -8.23 -9.83
CA TYR A 112 -27.53 -9.67 -10.19
C TYR A 112 -28.55 -9.91 -11.31
N MET A 113 -29.42 -8.93 -11.60
CA MET A 113 -30.47 -8.99 -12.66
C MET A 113 -30.16 -8.13 -13.89
N ASN A 114 -29.27 -7.13 -13.78
CA ASN A 114 -28.86 -6.26 -14.88
C ASN A 114 -27.36 -6.00 -14.79
N PHE A 115 -26.57 -7.04 -15.10
CA PHE A 115 -25.11 -6.95 -15.10
C PHE A 115 -24.64 -6.19 -16.35
N ASP A 116 -24.53 -4.89 -16.25
CA ASP A 116 -24.05 -4.02 -17.31
C ASP A 116 -22.51 -3.95 -17.26
N MET A 117 -21.89 -4.87 -17.98
CA MET A 117 -20.43 -4.95 -18.09
C MET A 117 -19.82 -3.63 -18.61
N ASP A 118 -20.55 -2.89 -19.42
CA ASP A 118 -20.07 -1.59 -19.94
C ASP A 118 -19.83 -0.57 -18.83
N LYS A 119 -20.65 -0.54 -17.80
CA LYS A 119 -20.41 0.37 -16.65
C LYS A 119 -19.16 0.01 -15.85
N ILE A 120 -18.88 -1.28 -15.69
CA ILE A 120 -17.67 -1.73 -14.97
C ILE A 120 -16.42 -1.39 -15.78
N TYR A 121 -16.45 -1.60 -17.09
CA TYR A 121 -15.35 -1.24 -17.97
C TYR A 121 -15.14 0.28 -18.03
N HIS A 122 -16.18 1.08 -18.03
CA HIS A 122 -16.06 2.54 -18.00
C HIS A 122 -15.43 3.08 -16.72
N PHE A 123 -15.69 2.48 -15.57
CA PHE A 123 -15.12 2.89 -14.29
C PHE A 123 -13.68 2.39 -14.05
N GLY A 124 -13.37 1.18 -14.52
CA GLY A 124 -12.03 0.60 -14.38
C GLY A 124 -11.03 1.05 -15.45
N CYS A 125 -11.52 1.59 -16.54
CA CYS A 125 -10.74 1.81 -17.75
C CYS A 125 -10.68 3.28 -18.19
N HIS A 126 -10.45 4.19 -17.25
CA HIS A 126 -10.06 5.55 -17.60
C HIS A 126 -8.60 5.65 -18.09
N THR A 127 -7.92 4.53 -18.25
CA THR A 127 -6.55 4.46 -18.72
C THR A 127 -6.48 4.07 -20.19
N TRP A 128 -5.51 4.63 -20.88
CA TRP A 128 -5.18 4.50 -22.30
C TRP A 128 -5.24 3.08 -22.89
N TRP A 129 -5.15 2.06 -22.06
CA TRP A 129 -5.14 0.64 -22.46
C TRP A 129 -6.49 0.11 -22.93
N CYS A 130 -7.59 0.61 -22.40
CA CYS A 130 -8.92 0.09 -22.73
C CYS A 130 -9.47 0.54 -24.10
N LYS A 131 -8.98 1.65 -24.62
CA LYS A 131 -9.32 2.06 -25.98
C LYS A 131 -8.73 1.12 -27.04
N ARG A 132 -7.62 0.46 -26.75
CA ARG A 132 -6.94 -0.43 -27.69
C ARG A 132 -7.56 -1.82 -27.78
N VAL A 133 -8.07 -2.35 -26.67
CA VAL A 133 -8.68 -3.69 -26.64
C VAL A 133 -10.04 -3.73 -27.34
N ARG A 134 -10.75 -2.61 -27.45
CA ARG A 134 -12.06 -2.54 -28.15
C ARG A 134 -11.92 -2.62 -29.68
N ILE A 135 -10.77 -2.29 -30.23
CA ILE A 135 -10.55 -2.28 -31.72
C ILE A 135 -10.26 -3.68 -32.26
N ASP A 136 -9.76 -4.58 -31.41
CA ASP A 136 -9.35 -5.94 -31.80
C ASP A 136 -10.46 -6.99 -31.64
N MET A 137 -11.66 -6.62 -31.15
CA MET A 137 -12.80 -7.53 -30.98
C MET A 137 -14.01 -7.22 -31.86
N LEU A 138 -13.90 -6.34 -32.87
CA LEU A 138 -14.87 -6.12 -33.94
C LEU A 138 -14.25 -6.52 -35.26
#